data_76521e572e61d25b86317b75ae287b1d
#
_entry.id   76521e572e61d25b86317b75ae287b1d
#
_cell.length_a   1.000
_cell.length_b   1.000
_cell.length_c   1.000
_cell.angle_alpha   90.00
_cell.angle_beta   90.00
_cell.angle_gamma   90.00
#
_symmetry.space_group_name_H-M   'P 1'
#
loop_
_entity.id
_entity.type
_entity.pdbx_description
1 polymer ?
#
loop_
_entity_poly.entity_id
_entity_poly.type
_entity_poly.pdbx_seq_one_letter_code
_entity_poly.pdbx_strand_id
1 'polypeptide(L)'
;MSIMKKTISALLICLMMAGINAQQISESTENVPENTKTTPLQYAELIQTDDALFRVVHFLCLQTTSVCLADKEPATRAEAAIYLNAIKTEKLDATGQRLYEQAHRYLHKQNYLLKNDYLTFDINGEFALYGQYSDAKKMLLADQLSHYNKTPAPVAVPLTINLSPYVNLATYLEIKKGFWASQLSLPFTNMPLKMEALDVHIPHVANISIANSFMSFTIGRGRHNIGQTLNGSLFLANSTHSLDFASLRFFHKSVNIASSIYIMERYRYLFTHEVHFKITDYVGVRLFEGTTQYGSFDLRYLNPMMVIHNIYGWDEGKVNGLTPNGSQFGIGLEVVPYRGLRFYGQFEMNQFQTAYERKNYPAESALIPNSLGGLCGIEYAHSFPACTLTFQSEFLYANPWLNILENKKISLLDKHTEKVKPQNTPDEYAAWLTNPIGPDTIAFTSKIGVDSFFRYGASLQYRFLVQGENGEKFFASSGDIYYPTTPDEASIKTPSGNPLFVHTLSIEGFDEVYKNLTLRAGFEVSVFTGRKKQTAFHTYAGIEYKIR
;
A
#
# COMPACT_ATOMS: atom_id res chain seq x y z
N MET A 1 29.66 17.72 5.66
CA MET A 1 30.07 17.14 6.97
C MET A 1 29.48 17.86 8.19
N SER A 2 29.43 19.20 8.25
CA SER A 2 28.85 19.95 9.41
C SER A 2 27.32 19.75 9.57
N ILE A 3 26.55 19.73 8.49
CA ILE A 3 25.09 19.55 8.53
C ILE A 3 24.73 18.13 8.99
N MET A 4 25.42 17.11 8.50
CA MET A 4 25.19 15.71 8.88
C MET A 4 25.44 15.45 10.37
N LYS A 5 26.47 16.08 10.98
CA LYS A 5 26.70 16.00 12.43
C LYS A 5 25.57 16.64 13.24
N LYS A 6 25.01 17.76 12.79
CA LYS A 6 23.87 18.43 13.47
C LYS A 6 22.59 17.63 13.37
N THR A 7 22.34 16.98 12.23
CA THR A 7 21.15 16.14 12.02
C THR A 7 21.21 14.86 12.85
N ILE A 8 22.36 14.22 12.94
CA ILE A 8 22.58 13.03 13.78
C ILE A 8 22.44 13.39 15.27
N SER A 9 22.93 14.56 15.69
CA SER A 9 22.77 15.05 17.07
C SER A 9 21.29 15.34 17.39
N ALA A 10 20.51 15.90 16.46
CA ALA A 10 19.09 16.13 16.66
C ALA A 10 18.31 14.82 16.79
N LEU A 11 18.67 13.81 15.98
CA LEU A 11 18.05 12.49 16.04
C LEU A 11 18.36 11.76 17.36
N LEU A 12 19.60 11.85 17.84
CA LEU A 12 20.02 11.31 19.14
C LEU A 12 19.29 12.02 20.30
N ILE A 13 19.04 13.31 20.18
CA ILE A 13 18.28 14.08 21.17
C ILE A 13 16.80 13.66 21.15
N CYS A 14 16.19 13.45 19.98
CA CYS A 14 14.82 12.91 19.88
C CYS A 14 14.70 11.50 20.45
N LEU A 15 15.67 10.62 20.19
CA LEU A 15 15.72 9.27 20.77
C LEU A 15 15.95 9.28 22.29
N MET A 16 16.76 10.20 22.81
CA MET A 16 16.98 10.38 24.24
C MET A 16 15.75 10.98 24.93
N MET A 17 15.05 11.93 24.31
CA MET A 17 13.80 12.49 24.84
C MET A 17 12.66 11.45 24.87
N ALA A 18 12.56 10.59 23.88
CA ALA A 18 11.64 9.45 23.90
C ALA A 18 11.94 8.47 25.05
N GLY A 19 13.22 8.24 25.35
CA GLY A 19 13.65 7.39 26.46
C GLY A 19 13.42 7.98 27.85
N ILE A 20 13.51 9.30 28.00
CA ILE A 20 13.36 9.99 29.31
C ILE A 20 11.88 10.08 29.72
N ASN A 21 10.96 10.26 28.76
CA ASN A 21 9.52 10.27 29.06
C ASN A 21 8.95 8.89 29.41
N ALA A 22 9.61 7.81 29.02
CA ALA A 22 9.17 6.43 29.33
C ALA A 22 9.30 6.10 30.83
N GLN A 23 10.16 6.78 31.59
CA GLN A 23 10.35 6.56 33.04
C GLN A 23 9.34 7.29 33.94
N GLN A 24 8.66 8.33 33.49
CA GLN A 24 7.75 9.13 34.31
C GLN A 24 6.26 8.75 34.25
N ILE A 25 5.86 7.78 33.44
CA ILE A 25 4.44 7.41 33.27
C ILE A 25 4.21 5.91 33.56
N SER A 26 4.71 5.42 34.70
CA SER A 26 4.33 4.08 35.19
C SER A 26 3.12 4.09 36.13
N GLU A 27 2.52 5.23 36.44
CA GLU A 27 1.42 5.34 37.39
C GLU A 27 0.24 6.16 36.87
N SER A 28 -0.55 5.56 35.97
CA SER A 28 -1.99 5.85 35.91
C SER A 28 -2.72 4.64 35.36
N THR A 29 -2.82 3.59 36.14
CA THR A 29 -3.84 2.56 35.99
C THR A 29 -5.19 3.16 36.36
N GLU A 30 -5.91 3.71 35.39
CA GLU A 30 -7.33 3.97 35.56
C GLU A 30 -8.05 2.63 35.78
N ASN A 31 -8.65 2.48 36.94
CA ASN A 31 -9.55 1.39 37.30
C ASN A 31 -10.71 1.35 36.28
N VAL A 32 -10.72 0.35 35.44
CA VAL A 32 -11.84 0.07 34.50
C VAL A 32 -12.93 -0.61 35.33
N PRO A 33 -14.16 -0.07 35.39
CA PRO A 33 -15.28 -0.74 36.06
C PRO A 33 -15.64 -2.03 35.32
N GLU A 34 -15.76 -3.11 36.08
CA GLU A 34 -15.94 -4.52 35.67
C GLU A 34 -17.33 -4.83 35.08
N ASN A 35 -18.13 -3.85 34.71
CA ASN A 35 -19.51 -4.04 34.26
C ASN A 35 -19.90 -3.19 33.03
N THR A 36 -19.09 -3.25 31.95
CA THR A 36 -19.51 -2.64 30.67
C THR A 36 -20.03 -3.74 29.75
N LYS A 37 -21.34 -3.68 29.45
CA LYS A 37 -21.91 -4.37 28.28
C LYS A 37 -21.03 -4.03 27.08
N THR A 38 -20.27 -5.00 26.59
CA THR A 38 -19.38 -4.80 25.44
C THR A 38 -20.22 -4.31 24.26
N THR A 39 -19.87 -3.15 23.72
CA THR A 39 -20.52 -2.65 22.50
C THR A 39 -20.33 -3.71 21.42
N PRO A 40 -21.40 -4.11 20.72
CA PRO A 40 -21.27 -5.05 19.62
C PRO A 40 -20.32 -4.49 18.57
N LEU A 41 -19.48 -5.38 18.00
CA LEU A 41 -18.56 -5.03 16.93
C LEU A 41 -19.31 -4.46 15.74
N GLN A 42 -18.83 -3.34 15.19
CA GLN A 42 -19.34 -2.80 13.93
C GLN A 42 -18.68 -3.56 12.77
N TYR A 43 -19.24 -4.70 12.39
CA TYR A 43 -18.66 -5.65 11.45
C TYR A 43 -18.25 -5.01 10.12
N ALA A 44 -19.10 -4.14 9.57
CA ALA A 44 -18.96 -3.56 8.24
C ALA A 44 -18.04 -2.32 8.18
N GLU A 45 -17.67 -1.71 9.32
CA GLU A 45 -16.79 -0.53 9.32
C GLU A 45 -15.41 -0.90 8.76
N LEU A 46 -14.91 -0.10 7.77
CA LEU A 46 -13.61 -0.35 7.14
C LEU A 46 -12.46 0.25 7.94
N ILE A 47 -11.42 -0.55 8.09
CA ILE A 47 -10.09 -0.14 8.52
C ILE A 47 -9.32 0.20 7.25
N GLN A 48 -8.85 1.44 7.17
CA GLN A 48 -8.20 1.96 5.96
C GLN A 48 -6.78 1.42 5.79
N THR A 49 -6.24 1.55 4.59
CA THR A 49 -4.86 1.18 4.27
C THR A 49 -3.87 1.97 5.14
N ASP A 50 -2.78 1.33 5.53
CA ASP A 50 -1.73 1.85 6.43
C ASP A 50 -2.18 2.07 7.90
N ASP A 51 -3.35 1.59 8.31
CA ASP A 51 -3.79 1.68 9.72
C ASP A 51 -2.85 0.90 10.65
N ALA A 52 -2.63 1.45 11.85
CA ALA A 52 -1.77 0.84 12.85
C ALA A 52 -2.21 -0.57 13.26
N LEU A 53 -3.52 -0.85 13.19
CA LEU A 53 -4.06 -2.16 13.54
C LEU A 53 -3.48 -3.29 12.69
N PHE A 54 -3.30 -3.08 11.37
CA PHE A 54 -2.69 -4.11 10.51
C PHE A 54 -1.27 -4.44 10.97
N ARG A 55 -0.47 -3.41 11.31
CA ARG A 55 0.89 -3.61 11.82
C ARG A 55 0.91 -4.33 13.16
N VAL A 56 -0.02 -3.98 14.07
CA VAL A 56 -0.14 -4.65 15.37
C VAL A 56 -0.53 -6.11 15.21
N VAL A 57 -1.55 -6.42 14.40
CA VAL A 57 -1.99 -7.80 14.16
C VAL A 57 -0.87 -8.61 13.53
N HIS A 58 -0.17 -8.05 12.54
CA HIS A 58 0.99 -8.67 11.92
C HIS A 58 2.09 -8.98 12.95
N PHE A 59 2.50 -7.98 13.75
CA PHE A 59 3.48 -8.16 14.81
C PHE A 59 3.08 -9.28 15.79
N LEU A 60 1.82 -9.30 16.25
CA LEU A 60 1.32 -10.32 17.18
C LEU A 60 1.32 -11.72 16.55
N CYS A 61 1.00 -11.85 15.27
CA CYS A 61 1.15 -13.09 14.54
C CYS A 61 2.60 -13.59 14.55
N LEU A 62 3.57 -12.70 14.28
CA LEU A 62 5.00 -13.06 14.33
C LEU A 62 5.43 -13.50 15.74
N GLN A 63 4.95 -12.81 16.79
CA GLN A 63 5.26 -13.18 18.19
C GLN A 63 4.69 -14.53 18.58
N THR A 64 3.65 -15.01 17.91
CA THR A 64 3.01 -16.33 18.18
C THR A 64 3.40 -17.40 17.17
N THR A 65 4.40 -17.13 16.31
CA THR A 65 4.87 -18.06 15.25
C THR A 65 3.72 -18.45 14.34
N SER A 66 3.01 -17.45 13.82
CA SER A 66 1.87 -17.62 12.94
C SER A 66 1.93 -16.69 11.75
N VAL A 67 1.52 -17.18 10.59
CA VAL A 67 1.30 -16.35 9.40
C VAL A 67 0.14 -15.39 9.64
N CYS A 68 0.25 -14.16 9.14
CA CYS A 68 -0.79 -13.15 9.21
C CYS A 68 -1.61 -13.12 7.92
N LEU A 69 -2.92 -13.37 8.02
CA LEU A 69 -3.84 -13.22 6.89
C LEU A 69 -4.49 -11.82 6.83
N ALA A 70 -4.22 -10.92 7.79
CA ALA A 70 -4.68 -9.53 7.81
C ALA A 70 -3.71 -8.63 7.02
N ASP A 71 -3.45 -8.97 5.78
CA ASP A 71 -2.46 -8.29 4.93
C ASP A 71 -3.02 -7.83 3.57
N LYS A 72 -4.34 -7.87 3.40
CA LYS A 72 -5.06 -7.23 2.31
C LYS A 72 -5.83 -6.02 2.82
N GLU A 73 -5.38 -4.85 2.46
CA GLU A 73 -5.91 -3.56 2.89
C GLU A 73 -6.70 -2.87 1.76
N PRO A 74 -7.77 -2.14 2.07
CA PRO A 74 -8.45 -2.02 3.36
C PRO A 74 -9.21 -3.31 3.73
N ALA A 75 -9.55 -3.49 5.00
CA ALA A 75 -10.32 -4.64 5.48
C ALA A 75 -11.45 -4.20 6.43
N THR A 76 -12.48 -5.02 6.59
CA THR A 76 -13.55 -4.75 7.55
C THR A 76 -13.10 -5.06 8.98
N ARG A 77 -13.73 -4.44 9.98
CA ARG A 77 -13.51 -4.79 11.41
C ARG A 77 -13.82 -6.25 11.69
N ALA A 78 -14.80 -6.83 10.99
CA ALA A 78 -15.12 -8.26 11.07
C ALA A 78 -13.92 -9.13 10.69
N GLU A 79 -13.29 -8.82 9.56
CA GLU A 79 -12.13 -9.54 9.07
C GLU A 79 -10.93 -9.41 10.01
N ALA A 80 -10.63 -8.18 10.44
CA ALA A 80 -9.53 -7.93 11.38
C ALA A 80 -9.77 -8.63 12.74
N ALA A 81 -11.02 -8.67 13.22
CA ALA A 81 -11.38 -9.33 14.47
C ALA A 81 -11.14 -10.84 14.42
N ILE A 82 -11.44 -11.50 13.29
CA ILE A 82 -11.18 -12.95 13.14
C ILE A 82 -9.68 -13.24 13.27
N TYR A 83 -8.84 -12.45 12.62
CA TYR A 83 -7.40 -12.67 12.67
C TYR A 83 -6.80 -12.31 14.02
N LEU A 84 -7.27 -11.22 14.65
CA LEU A 84 -6.86 -10.87 16.01
C LEU A 84 -7.26 -11.96 17.01
N ASN A 85 -8.51 -12.43 16.96
CA ASN A 85 -9.01 -13.48 17.85
C ASN A 85 -8.37 -14.86 17.62
N ALA A 86 -7.75 -15.08 16.46
CA ALA A 86 -7.00 -16.32 16.18
C ALA A 86 -5.59 -16.34 16.80
N ILE A 87 -5.12 -15.21 17.37
CA ILE A 87 -3.81 -15.12 18.01
C ILE A 87 -3.80 -15.91 19.33
N LYS A 88 -2.79 -16.73 19.50
CA LYS A 88 -2.58 -17.57 20.70
C LYS A 88 -1.99 -16.70 21.82
N THR A 89 -2.84 -16.07 22.61
CA THR A 89 -2.43 -15.07 23.63
C THR A 89 -1.54 -15.66 24.71
N GLU A 90 -1.64 -16.96 25.01
CA GLU A 90 -0.78 -17.69 25.94
C GLU A 90 0.71 -17.74 25.52
N LYS A 91 1.00 -17.47 24.26
CA LYS A 91 2.37 -17.39 23.74
C LYS A 91 2.96 -15.98 23.77
N LEU A 92 2.14 -14.98 24.06
CA LEU A 92 2.56 -13.58 24.10
C LEU A 92 3.28 -13.26 25.42
N ASP A 93 4.31 -12.43 25.34
CA ASP A 93 4.88 -11.77 26.53
C ASP A 93 3.99 -10.59 26.99
N ALA A 94 4.37 -9.96 28.09
CA ALA A 94 3.61 -8.85 28.67
C ALA A 94 3.36 -7.68 27.69
N THR A 95 4.32 -7.37 26.82
CA THR A 95 4.16 -6.35 25.77
C THR A 95 3.19 -6.80 24.70
N GLY A 96 3.31 -8.03 24.23
CA GLY A 96 2.37 -8.62 23.26
C GLY A 96 0.94 -8.68 23.80
N GLN A 97 0.74 -9.06 25.06
CA GLN A 97 -0.57 -9.05 25.71
C GLN A 97 -1.17 -7.65 25.77
N ARG A 98 -0.38 -6.66 26.19
CA ARG A 98 -0.83 -5.26 26.18
C ARG A 98 -1.22 -4.77 24.79
N LEU A 99 -0.44 -5.07 23.77
CA LEU A 99 -0.74 -4.71 22.38
C LEU A 99 -2.00 -5.43 21.88
N TYR A 100 -2.18 -6.69 22.23
CA TYR A 100 -3.41 -7.44 21.91
C TYR A 100 -4.65 -6.76 22.52
N GLU A 101 -4.60 -6.40 23.79
CA GLU A 101 -5.69 -5.68 24.46
C GLU A 101 -5.95 -4.30 23.85
N GLN A 102 -4.90 -3.57 23.46
CA GLN A 102 -5.04 -2.29 22.76
C GLN A 102 -5.70 -2.46 21.39
N ALA A 103 -5.27 -3.45 20.59
CA ALA A 103 -5.88 -3.77 19.30
C ALA A 103 -7.35 -4.19 19.47
N HIS A 104 -7.66 -4.99 20.48
CA HIS A 104 -9.03 -5.41 20.78
C HIS A 104 -9.90 -4.21 21.16
N ARG A 105 -9.43 -3.30 22.02
CA ARG A 105 -10.13 -2.05 22.36
C ARG A 105 -10.33 -1.15 21.13
N TYR A 106 -9.33 -1.07 20.25
CA TYR A 106 -9.43 -0.30 19.01
C TYR A 106 -10.51 -0.86 18.06
N LEU A 107 -10.60 -2.17 17.94
CA LEU A 107 -11.65 -2.82 17.15
C LEU A 107 -13.05 -2.59 17.72
N HIS A 108 -13.18 -2.59 19.05
CA HIS A 108 -14.44 -2.36 19.76
C HIS A 108 -14.63 -0.88 20.14
N LYS A 109 -14.45 0.02 19.16
CA LYS A 109 -14.68 1.46 19.36
C LYS A 109 -16.03 1.70 20.04
N GLN A 110 -16.04 2.44 21.15
CA GLN A 110 -17.24 2.66 21.96
C GLN A 110 -17.80 4.08 21.84
N ASN A 111 -16.98 5.03 21.41
CA ASN A 111 -17.33 6.45 21.40
C ASN A 111 -17.82 6.85 20.02
N TYR A 112 -19.13 6.86 19.83
CA TYR A 112 -19.81 7.47 18.71
C TYR A 112 -20.52 8.74 19.20
N LEU A 113 -20.63 9.76 18.33
CA LEU A 113 -21.33 11.00 18.64
C LEU A 113 -22.81 10.73 18.91
N LEU A 114 -23.40 9.82 18.13
CA LEU A 114 -24.76 9.33 18.30
C LEU A 114 -24.73 7.80 18.29
N LYS A 115 -25.43 7.17 19.24
CA LYS A 115 -25.54 5.73 19.34
C LYS A 115 -26.91 5.34 19.86
N ASN A 116 -27.64 4.58 19.07
CA ASN A 116 -28.86 3.87 19.50
C ASN A 116 -28.82 2.43 18.97
N ASP A 117 -29.89 1.65 19.17
CA ASP A 117 -29.94 0.23 18.79
C ASP A 117 -29.87 0.01 17.27
N TYR A 118 -30.16 1.00 16.44
CA TYR A 118 -30.27 0.90 14.98
C TYR A 118 -29.23 1.73 14.24
N LEU A 119 -28.67 2.75 14.87
CA LEU A 119 -27.82 3.73 14.21
C LEU A 119 -26.66 4.12 15.12
N THR A 120 -25.46 4.11 14.57
CA THR A 120 -24.33 4.86 15.14
C THR A 120 -23.84 5.89 14.13
N PHE A 121 -23.55 7.07 14.62
CA PHE A 121 -23.02 8.17 13.82
C PHE A 121 -21.76 8.72 14.49
N ASP A 122 -20.73 8.94 13.70
CA ASP A 122 -19.49 9.54 14.15
C ASP A 122 -19.01 10.58 13.13
N ILE A 123 -18.59 11.71 13.63
CA ILE A 123 -17.94 12.78 12.88
C ILE A 123 -16.77 13.29 13.69
N ASN A 124 -15.61 13.38 13.08
CA ASN A 124 -14.40 13.86 13.72
C ASN A 124 -13.82 15.02 12.93
N GLY A 125 -12.98 15.83 13.56
CA GLY A 125 -12.18 16.84 12.88
C GLY A 125 -10.70 16.47 12.95
N GLU A 126 -10.02 16.51 11.82
CA GLU A 126 -8.57 16.33 11.77
C GLU A 126 -7.92 17.57 11.17
N PHE A 127 -6.89 18.06 11.82
CA PHE A 127 -6.13 19.23 11.42
C PHE A 127 -4.65 18.85 11.33
N ALA A 128 -3.99 19.24 10.24
CA ALA A 128 -2.58 19.01 10.09
C ALA A 128 -1.88 20.20 9.44
N LEU A 129 -0.78 20.62 10.02
CA LEU A 129 0.07 21.65 9.44
C LEU A 129 1.48 21.11 9.24
N TYR A 130 1.94 21.10 8.00
CA TYR A 130 3.26 20.60 7.60
C TYR A 130 4.05 21.69 6.90
N GLY A 131 5.29 21.90 7.39
CA GLY A 131 6.35 22.52 6.63
C GLY A 131 7.16 21.45 5.89
N GLN A 132 7.39 21.63 4.59
CA GLN A 132 8.12 20.64 3.79
C GLN A 132 8.97 21.30 2.73
N TYR A 133 10.11 20.68 2.44
CA TYR A 133 10.96 21.00 1.30
C TYR A 133 11.20 19.74 0.48
N SER A 134 11.11 19.84 -0.85
CA SER A 134 11.33 18.69 -1.72
C SER A 134 11.97 19.12 -3.04
N ASP A 135 13.01 18.42 -3.45
CA ASP A 135 13.56 18.41 -4.81
C ASP A 135 12.74 17.49 -5.73
N ALA A 136 11.41 17.53 -5.64
CA ALA A 136 10.51 16.55 -6.25
C ALA A 136 10.82 16.24 -7.72
N LYS A 137 11.07 17.26 -8.56
CA LYS A 137 11.40 17.07 -9.99
C LYS A 137 12.65 16.24 -10.26
N LYS A 138 13.49 16.04 -9.24
CA LYS A 138 14.68 15.20 -9.32
C LYS A 138 14.45 13.78 -8.79
N MET A 139 13.35 13.53 -8.08
CA MET A 139 13.01 12.24 -7.48
C MET A 139 12.32 11.31 -8.47
N LEU A 140 12.31 10.02 -8.17
CA LEU A 140 11.48 9.05 -8.89
C LEU A 140 9.99 9.37 -8.67
N LEU A 141 9.16 9.13 -9.67
CA LEU A 141 7.70 9.33 -9.55
C LEU A 141 7.10 8.53 -8.40
N ALA A 142 7.58 7.29 -8.21
CA ALA A 142 7.17 6.45 -7.08
C ALA A 142 7.40 7.09 -5.72
N ASP A 143 8.56 7.75 -5.53
CA ASP A 143 8.90 8.45 -4.28
C ASP A 143 8.05 9.72 -4.12
N GLN A 144 7.84 10.46 -5.21
CA GLN A 144 6.95 11.64 -5.21
C GLN A 144 5.53 11.27 -4.79
N LEU A 145 4.97 10.18 -5.33
CA LEU A 145 3.63 9.68 -4.98
C LEU A 145 3.59 9.18 -3.52
N SER A 146 4.63 8.50 -3.07
CA SER A 146 4.74 8.07 -1.68
C SER A 146 4.71 9.26 -0.71
N HIS A 147 5.48 10.32 -0.99
CA HIS A 147 5.47 11.54 -0.18
C HIS A 147 4.10 12.23 -0.20
N TYR A 148 3.48 12.33 -1.38
CA TYR A 148 2.14 12.91 -1.53
C TYR A 148 1.09 12.13 -0.71
N ASN A 149 1.10 10.80 -0.79
CA ASN A 149 0.15 9.96 -0.08
C ASN A 149 0.33 10.03 1.46
N LYS A 150 1.57 10.15 1.93
CA LYS A 150 1.90 10.29 3.35
C LYS A 150 1.62 11.69 3.92
N THR A 151 1.52 12.71 3.08
CA THR A 151 1.24 14.08 3.52
C THR A 151 -0.24 14.25 3.83
N PRO A 152 -0.63 14.53 5.08
CA PRO A 152 -2.03 14.66 5.46
C PRO A 152 -2.65 15.93 4.89
N ALA A 153 -3.98 15.91 4.73
CA ALA A 153 -4.75 17.11 4.43
C ALA A 153 -4.68 18.10 5.59
N PRO A 154 -4.59 19.43 5.34
CA PRO A 154 -4.61 20.43 6.41
C PRO A 154 -5.91 20.42 7.22
N VAL A 155 -7.01 20.04 6.58
CA VAL A 155 -8.32 19.86 7.21
C VAL A 155 -8.97 18.63 6.63
N ALA A 156 -9.46 17.76 7.50
CA ALA A 156 -10.26 16.61 7.11
C ALA A 156 -11.39 16.35 8.12
N VAL A 157 -12.49 15.83 7.60
CA VAL A 157 -13.69 15.49 8.36
C VAL A 157 -14.08 14.05 8.01
N PRO A 158 -13.53 13.04 8.70
CA PRO A 158 -14.01 11.69 8.60
C PRO A 158 -15.42 11.58 9.18
N LEU A 159 -16.33 10.98 8.40
CA LEU A 159 -17.72 10.77 8.72
C LEU A 159 -18.04 9.28 8.56
N THR A 160 -18.66 8.70 9.58
CA THR A 160 -19.04 7.28 9.60
C THR A 160 -20.48 7.14 10.09
N ILE A 161 -21.29 6.39 9.37
CA ILE A 161 -22.67 6.05 9.69
C ILE A 161 -22.79 4.53 9.64
N ASN A 162 -23.16 3.91 10.76
CA ASN A 162 -23.55 2.50 10.77
C ASN A 162 -25.07 2.43 10.93
N LEU A 163 -25.75 1.95 9.91
CA LEU A 163 -27.21 1.72 9.93
C LEU A 163 -27.59 0.47 10.74
N SER A 164 -26.63 -0.39 10.97
CA SER A 164 -26.62 -1.54 11.86
C SER A 164 -25.18 -1.99 12.04
N PRO A 165 -24.86 -2.96 12.91
CA PRO A 165 -23.53 -3.53 12.97
C PRO A 165 -23.01 -4.11 11.64
N TYR A 166 -23.92 -4.40 10.72
CA TYR A 166 -23.63 -5.09 9.46
C TYR A 166 -23.59 -4.18 8.23
N VAL A 167 -23.96 -2.89 8.36
CA VAL A 167 -24.03 -1.94 7.24
C VAL A 167 -23.36 -0.63 7.62
N ASN A 168 -22.31 -0.26 6.90
CA ASN A 168 -21.54 0.96 7.10
C ASN A 168 -21.53 1.84 5.86
N LEU A 169 -21.61 3.15 6.08
CA LEU A 169 -21.32 4.21 5.10
C LEU A 169 -20.25 5.10 5.71
N ALA A 170 -19.18 5.35 4.98
CA ALA A 170 -18.12 6.22 5.45
C ALA A 170 -17.60 7.10 4.32
N THR A 171 -17.17 8.31 4.67
CA THR A 171 -16.46 9.20 3.76
C THR A 171 -15.43 10.02 4.54
N TYR A 172 -14.33 10.34 3.88
CA TYR A 172 -13.27 11.18 4.41
C TYR A 172 -13.25 12.47 3.60
N LEU A 173 -13.99 13.47 4.07
CA LEU A 173 -14.04 14.78 3.45
C LEU A 173 -12.79 15.55 3.80
N GLU A 174 -12.01 15.93 2.82
CA GLU A 174 -10.73 16.57 3.05
C GLU A 174 -10.50 17.75 2.10
N ILE A 175 -9.75 18.74 2.58
CA ILE A 175 -9.19 19.81 1.75
C ILE A 175 -7.72 19.50 1.59
N LYS A 176 -7.28 19.06 0.41
CA LYS A 176 -5.90 18.62 0.17
C LYS A 176 -5.29 19.38 -0.99
N LYS A 177 -3.99 19.56 -0.94
CA LYS A 177 -3.21 20.10 -2.04
C LYS A 177 -3.04 19.01 -3.10
N GLY A 178 -3.28 19.31 -4.37
CA GLY A 178 -3.13 18.37 -5.46
C GLY A 178 -1.68 17.90 -5.67
N PHE A 179 -1.51 16.75 -6.30
CA PHE A 179 -0.19 16.15 -6.54
C PHE A 179 0.75 17.11 -7.28
N TRP A 180 0.33 17.66 -8.43
CA TRP A 180 1.16 18.59 -9.22
C TRP A 180 1.45 19.88 -8.48
N ALA A 181 0.49 20.42 -7.74
CA ALA A 181 0.70 21.58 -6.91
C ALA A 181 1.72 21.32 -5.79
N SER A 182 1.82 20.10 -5.31
CA SER A 182 2.83 19.69 -4.32
C SER A 182 4.24 19.59 -4.92
N GLN A 183 4.36 19.42 -6.25
CA GLN A 183 5.63 19.33 -7.00
C GLN A 183 6.16 20.67 -7.48
N LEU A 184 5.40 21.74 -7.34
CA LEU A 184 5.85 23.09 -7.72
C LEU A 184 6.92 23.62 -6.77
N SER A 185 7.75 24.54 -7.25
CA SER A 185 9.02 24.98 -6.69
C SER A 185 9.00 25.68 -5.32
N LEU A 186 7.85 25.76 -4.65
CA LEU A 186 7.70 26.28 -3.30
C LEU A 186 6.71 25.43 -2.48
N PRO A 187 7.01 24.16 -2.18
CA PRO A 187 6.11 23.32 -1.39
C PRO A 187 6.31 23.55 0.12
N PHE A 188 6.29 24.80 0.59
CA PHE A 188 6.56 25.10 2.00
C PHE A 188 5.48 24.62 2.96
N THR A 189 4.33 24.19 2.45
CA THR A 189 3.21 23.77 3.30
C THR A 189 2.32 22.75 2.58
N ASN A 190 1.61 21.93 3.36
CA ASN A 190 0.54 21.06 2.86
C ASN A 190 -0.74 21.82 2.51
N MET A 191 -0.86 23.11 2.87
CA MET A 191 -2.04 23.93 2.60
C MET A 191 -2.14 24.29 1.12
N PRO A 192 -3.31 24.14 0.46
CA PRO A 192 -3.59 24.70 -0.85
C PRO A 192 -3.83 26.20 -0.71
N LEU A 193 -2.79 27.01 -0.94
CA LEU A 193 -2.86 28.48 -0.80
C LEU A 193 -3.67 29.17 -1.90
N LYS A 194 -4.02 28.45 -2.97
CA LYS A 194 -4.81 28.92 -4.11
C LYS A 194 -5.81 27.85 -4.52
N MET A 195 -6.93 28.26 -5.10
CA MET A 195 -7.95 27.32 -5.59
C MET A 195 -7.39 26.33 -6.64
N GLU A 196 -6.46 26.81 -7.48
CA GLU A 196 -5.81 25.99 -8.51
C GLU A 196 -4.88 24.91 -7.92
N ALA A 197 -4.55 25.03 -6.63
CA ALA A 197 -3.72 24.07 -5.93
C ALA A 197 -4.55 23.00 -5.16
N LEU A 198 -5.89 23.08 -5.20
CA LEU A 198 -6.75 22.09 -4.59
C LEU A 198 -6.72 20.79 -5.38
N ASP A 199 -6.73 19.68 -4.68
CA ASP A 199 -7.04 18.40 -5.26
C ASP A 199 -8.54 18.31 -5.57
N VAL A 200 -8.87 18.03 -6.83
CA VAL A 200 -10.25 17.95 -7.31
C VAL A 200 -10.81 16.52 -7.28
N HIS A 201 -9.99 15.52 -6.92
CA HIS A 201 -10.36 14.11 -6.90
C HIS A 201 -10.89 13.65 -5.54
N ILE A 202 -11.15 14.59 -4.64
CA ILE A 202 -11.74 14.31 -3.33
C ILE A 202 -13.22 13.88 -3.46
N PRO A 203 -13.72 13.01 -2.54
CA PRO A 203 -12.98 12.37 -1.45
C PRO A 203 -12.09 11.23 -1.94
N HIS A 204 -10.90 11.07 -1.32
CA HIS A 204 -10.02 9.94 -1.61
C HIS A 204 -10.48 8.63 -0.95
N VAL A 205 -11.32 8.74 0.08
CA VAL A 205 -11.93 7.60 0.76
C VAL A 205 -13.41 7.84 0.88
N ALA A 206 -14.21 6.94 0.29
CA ALA A 206 -15.66 6.88 0.45
C ALA A 206 -16.11 5.45 0.20
N ASN A 207 -16.96 4.89 1.07
CA ASN A 207 -17.41 3.52 0.90
C ASN A 207 -18.77 3.24 1.48
N ILE A 208 -19.41 2.22 0.90
CA ILE A 208 -20.57 1.51 1.45
C ILE A 208 -20.12 0.07 1.62
N SER A 209 -20.25 -0.48 2.82
CA SER A 209 -19.89 -1.86 3.11
C SER A 209 -20.97 -2.59 3.87
N ILE A 210 -21.08 -3.87 3.56
CA ILE A 210 -21.93 -4.84 4.25
C ILE A 210 -21.02 -5.98 4.70
N ALA A 211 -21.06 -6.34 5.97
CA ALA A 211 -20.25 -7.44 6.47
C ALA A 211 -20.92 -8.19 7.63
N ASN A 212 -20.53 -9.45 7.76
CA ASN A 212 -20.84 -10.30 8.91
C ASN A 212 -19.56 -11.00 9.39
N SER A 213 -19.67 -12.05 10.20
CA SER A 213 -18.54 -12.75 10.81
C SER A 213 -17.67 -13.56 9.82
N PHE A 214 -18.04 -13.71 8.55
CA PHE A 214 -17.29 -14.53 7.58
C PHE A 214 -17.24 -13.96 6.17
N MET A 215 -17.97 -12.89 5.89
CA MET A 215 -18.10 -12.31 4.55
C MET A 215 -18.19 -10.78 4.62
N SER A 216 -17.65 -10.11 3.61
CA SER A 216 -17.88 -8.68 3.38
C SER A 216 -18.07 -8.38 1.91
N PHE A 217 -18.89 -7.36 1.64
CA PHE A 217 -19.03 -6.74 0.33
C PHE A 217 -18.90 -5.23 0.48
N THR A 218 -18.00 -4.63 -0.29
CA THR A 218 -17.71 -3.19 -0.24
C THR A 218 -17.71 -2.61 -1.64
N ILE A 219 -18.36 -1.48 -1.81
CA ILE A 219 -18.22 -0.60 -2.97
C ILE A 219 -17.69 0.73 -2.47
N GLY A 220 -16.68 1.28 -3.11
CA GLY A 220 -16.13 2.55 -2.64
C GLY A 220 -14.95 3.05 -3.45
N ARG A 221 -14.24 3.96 -2.84
CA ARG A 221 -12.97 4.53 -3.29
C ARG A 221 -11.96 4.43 -2.15
N GLY A 222 -10.74 4.06 -2.48
CA GLY A 222 -9.64 3.96 -1.52
C GLY A 222 -8.36 3.47 -2.16
N ARG A 223 -7.28 3.47 -1.38
CA ARG A 223 -6.01 2.84 -1.75
C ARG A 223 -6.05 1.36 -1.33
N HIS A 224 -5.33 0.54 -2.06
CA HIS A 224 -5.31 -0.90 -1.83
C HIS A 224 -3.89 -1.42 -1.73
N ASN A 225 -3.69 -2.43 -0.91
CA ASN A 225 -2.42 -3.13 -0.77
C ASN A 225 -2.65 -4.63 -0.55
N ILE A 226 -1.81 -5.48 -1.14
CA ILE A 226 -1.85 -6.93 -0.97
C ILE A 226 -0.48 -7.43 -0.52
N GLY A 227 -0.38 -7.86 0.72
CA GLY A 227 0.87 -8.30 1.33
C GLY A 227 1.69 -7.17 1.97
N GLN A 228 2.50 -7.54 2.96
CA GLN A 228 3.37 -6.61 3.67
C GLN A 228 4.80 -6.73 3.16
N THR A 229 5.19 -5.79 2.30
CA THR A 229 6.48 -5.71 1.60
C THR A 229 7.10 -4.32 1.77
N LEU A 230 8.41 -4.17 1.53
CA LEU A 230 9.11 -2.88 1.63
C LEU A 230 9.10 -2.10 0.31
N ASN A 231 9.24 -2.79 -0.82
CA ASN A 231 9.32 -2.15 -2.14
C ASN A 231 7.97 -1.99 -2.84
N GLY A 232 6.88 -2.31 -2.14
CA GLY A 232 5.53 -2.44 -2.72
C GLY A 232 5.27 -3.85 -3.27
N SER A 233 4.01 -4.28 -3.19
CA SER A 233 3.60 -5.61 -3.63
C SER A 233 3.70 -5.76 -5.15
N LEU A 234 4.08 -6.94 -5.61
CA LEU A 234 4.01 -7.29 -7.02
C LEU A 234 2.55 -7.47 -7.48
N PHE A 235 1.61 -7.77 -6.58
CA PHE A 235 0.21 -8.02 -6.95
C PHE A 235 -0.61 -6.74 -7.06
N LEU A 236 -0.64 -5.95 -6.00
CA LEU A 236 -1.27 -4.63 -5.93
C LEU A 236 -0.64 -3.84 -4.79
N ALA A 237 -0.19 -2.62 -5.05
CA ALA A 237 0.47 -1.76 -4.07
C ALA A 237 -0.30 -0.46 -3.85
N ASN A 238 -0.21 0.09 -2.63
CA ASN A 238 -0.88 1.32 -2.21
C ASN A 238 -0.17 2.61 -2.65
N SER A 239 0.73 2.52 -3.60
CA SER A 239 1.58 3.62 -4.05
C SER A 239 0.88 4.60 -4.99
N THR A 240 -0.21 4.19 -5.63
CA THR A 240 -1.00 5.04 -6.53
C THR A 240 -2.05 5.86 -5.77
N HIS A 241 -2.90 6.56 -6.51
CA HIS A 241 -4.07 7.23 -5.96
C HIS A 241 -5.14 6.24 -5.52
N SER A 242 -6.18 6.78 -4.89
CA SER A 242 -7.37 6.01 -4.56
C SER A 242 -8.12 5.61 -5.82
N LEU A 243 -8.44 4.32 -5.94
CA LEU A 243 -9.22 3.74 -7.03
C LEU A 243 -10.66 3.53 -6.59
N ASP A 244 -11.59 3.70 -7.53
CA ASP A 244 -12.95 3.22 -7.34
C ASP A 244 -12.96 1.70 -7.45
N PHE A 245 -13.66 1.02 -6.54
CA PHE A 245 -13.63 -0.44 -6.46
C PHE A 245 -14.93 -1.05 -5.99
N ALA A 246 -15.11 -2.34 -6.30
CA ALA A 246 -16.01 -3.23 -5.57
C ALA A 246 -15.26 -4.50 -5.19
N SER A 247 -15.49 -5.01 -3.99
CA SER A 247 -14.80 -6.18 -3.45
C SER A 247 -15.73 -7.08 -2.67
N LEU A 248 -15.74 -8.36 -2.98
CA LEU A 248 -16.40 -9.42 -2.24
C LEU A 248 -15.31 -10.28 -1.58
N ARG A 249 -15.41 -10.49 -0.27
CA ARG A 249 -14.46 -11.30 0.49
C ARG A 249 -15.16 -12.34 1.35
N PHE A 250 -14.52 -13.49 1.46
CA PHE A 250 -14.85 -14.54 2.41
C PHE A 250 -13.64 -14.81 3.27
N PHE A 251 -13.78 -14.77 4.58
CA PHE A 251 -12.66 -14.87 5.50
C PHE A 251 -12.94 -15.79 6.68
N HIS A 252 -11.92 -16.52 7.04
CA HIS A 252 -11.87 -17.44 8.18
C HIS A 252 -10.44 -17.38 8.76
N LYS A 253 -10.25 -17.85 10.00
CA LYS A 253 -8.92 -17.85 10.66
C LYS A 253 -7.78 -18.47 9.85
N SER A 254 -8.07 -19.33 8.87
CA SER A 254 -7.09 -20.04 8.06
C SER A 254 -7.15 -19.73 6.57
N VAL A 255 -8.12 -18.95 6.11
CA VAL A 255 -8.29 -18.63 4.69
C VAL A 255 -8.95 -17.25 4.50
N ASN A 256 -8.48 -16.53 3.48
CA ASN A 256 -9.08 -15.32 2.94
C ASN A 256 -9.24 -15.51 1.44
N ILE A 257 -10.46 -15.34 0.93
CA ILE A 257 -10.78 -15.40 -0.49
C ILE A 257 -11.34 -14.04 -0.87
N ALA A 258 -10.84 -13.44 -1.94
CA ALA A 258 -11.32 -12.15 -2.40
C ALA A 258 -11.48 -12.13 -3.92
N SER A 259 -12.58 -11.52 -4.36
CA SER A 259 -12.82 -11.12 -5.74
C SER A 259 -13.06 -9.62 -5.76
N SER A 260 -12.29 -8.88 -6.55
CA SER A 260 -12.38 -7.43 -6.58
C SER A 260 -12.31 -6.91 -8.02
N ILE A 261 -12.95 -5.78 -8.24
CA ILE A 261 -12.80 -4.97 -9.45
C ILE A 261 -12.30 -3.59 -9.06
N TYR A 262 -11.37 -3.07 -9.81
CA TYR A 262 -10.85 -1.70 -9.71
C TYR A 262 -11.09 -0.98 -11.03
N ILE A 263 -11.59 0.24 -10.95
CA ILE A 263 -11.79 1.11 -12.12
C ILE A 263 -10.56 1.98 -12.22
N MET A 264 -9.69 1.69 -13.19
CA MET A 264 -8.45 2.42 -13.42
C MET A 264 -8.69 3.71 -14.20
N GLU A 265 -9.56 3.65 -15.21
CA GLU A 265 -9.91 4.74 -16.10
C GLU A 265 -11.26 4.39 -16.77
N ARG A 266 -11.86 5.33 -17.48
CA ARG A 266 -13.06 5.04 -18.28
C ARG A 266 -12.79 3.91 -19.27
N TYR A 267 -13.58 2.84 -19.19
CA TYR A 267 -13.46 1.60 -19.99
C TYR A 267 -12.19 0.78 -19.71
N ARG A 268 -11.51 1.03 -18.58
CA ARG A 268 -10.38 0.21 -18.14
C ARG A 268 -10.63 -0.32 -16.74
N TYR A 269 -10.57 -1.62 -16.60
CA TYR A 269 -10.87 -2.35 -15.38
C TYR A 269 -9.74 -3.32 -15.04
N LEU A 270 -9.49 -3.50 -13.76
CA LEU A 270 -8.67 -4.59 -13.25
C LEU A 270 -9.55 -5.47 -12.37
N PHE A 271 -9.74 -6.71 -12.77
CA PHE A 271 -10.39 -7.75 -11.99
C PHE A 271 -9.32 -8.55 -11.27
N THR A 272 -9.52 -8.87 -10.00
CA THR A 272 -8.58 -9.70 -9.23
C THR A 272 -9.31 -10.80 -8.49
N HIS A 273 -8.71 -11.99 -8.52
CA HIS A 273 -9.13 -13.12 -7.70
C HIS A 273 -7.93 -13.57 -6.85
N GLU A 274 -8.19 -13.80 -5.59
CA GLU A 274 -7.14 -14.07 -4.61
C GLU A 274 -7.62 -15.11 -3.61
N VAL A 275 -6.73 -16.04 -3.31
CA VAL A 275 -6.89 -16.98 -2.19
C VAL A 275 -5.60 -16.93 -1.37
N HIS A 276 -5.70 -16.51 -0.11
CA HIS A 276 -4.61 -16.55 0.85
C HIS A 276 -4.97 -17.52 1.96
N PHE A 277 -4.18 -18.56 2.17
CA PHE A 277 -4.49 -19.60 3.14
C PHE A 277 -3.26 -20.11 3.89
N LYS A 278 -3.50 -20.59 5.10
CA LYS A 278 -2.49 -21.27 5.93
C LYS A 278 -2.46 -22.75 5.58
N ILE A 279 -1.31 -23.25 5.13
CA ILE A 279 -1.05 -24.71 5.06
C ILE A 279 -0.86 -25.25 6.47
N THR A 280 -0.12 -24.49 7.28
CA THR A 280 0.08 -24.71 8.72
C THR A 280 0.00 -23.35 9.42
N ASP A 281 0.06 -23.29 10.73
CA ASP A 281 0.10 -22.00 11.45
C ASP A 281 1.27 -21.13 10.99
N TYR A 282 2.40 -21.73 10.63
CA TYR A 282 3.65 -21.04 10.29
C TYR A 282 3.97 -20.99 8.78
N VAL A 283 3.13 -21.56 7.91
CA VAL A 283 3.29 -21.52 6.45
C VAL A 283 2.01 -21.04 5.81
N GLY A 284 2.07 -19.93 5.08
CA GLY A 284 0.99 -19.37 4.28
C GLY A 284 1.32 -19.33 2.80
N VAL A 285 0.30 -19.53 1.97
CA VAL A 285 0.39 -19.45 0.52
C VAL A 285 -0.71 -18.54 0.00
N ARG A 286 -0.36 -17.66 -0.91
CA ARG A 286 -1.29 -16.83 -1.66
C ARG A 286 -1.23 -17.21 -3.12
N LEU A 287 -2.40 -17.38 -3.71
CA LEU A 287 -2.59 -17.46 -5.16
C LEU A 287 -3.33 -16.19 -5.59
N PHE A 288 -2.85 -15.58 -6.64
CA PHE A 288 -3.37 -14.33 -7.15
C PHE A 288 -3.52 -14.40 -8.66
N GLU A 289 -4.66 -13.94 -9.15
CA GLU A 289 -4.92 -13.72 -10.56
C GLU A 289 -5.43 -12.29 -10.75
N GLY A 290 -4.89 -11.59 -11.73
CA GLY A 290 -5.36 -10.29 -12.19
C GLY A 290 -5.68 -10.33 -13.68
N THR A 291 -6.80 -9.72 -14.08
CA THR A 291 -7.16 -9.53 -15.48
C THR A 291 -7.49 -8.07 -15.73
N THR A 292 -6.69 -7.41 -16.56
CA THR A 292 -7.02 -6.07 -17.05
C THR A 292 -7.94 -6.20 -18.25
N GLN A 293 -8.95 -5.35 -18.33
CA GLN A 293 -9.90 -5.28 -19.43
C GLN A 293 -9.99 -3.87 -19.99
N TYR A 294 -9.98 -3.75 -21.32
CA TYR A 294 -10.25 -2.52 -22.05
C TYR A 294 -11.49 -2.70 -22.92
N GLY A 295 -12.47 -1.80 -22.80
CA GLY A 295 -13.71 -1.85 -23.57
C GLY A 295 -14.95 -1.93 -22.68
N SER A 296 -15.96 -2.65 -23.13
CA SER A 296 -17.22 -2.81 -22.39
C SER A 296 -17.00 -3.65 -21.13
N PHE A 297 -17.67 -3.27 -20.06
CA PHE A 297 -17.67 -4.04 -18.82
C PHE A 297 -18.24 -5.45 -19.03
N ASP A 298 -17.53 -6.47 -18.56
CA ASP A 298 -17.91 -7.86 -18.70
C ASP A 298 -18.07 -8.56 -17.34
N LEU A 299 -19.30 -8.98 -17.05
CA LEU A 299 -19.64 -9.66 -15.79
C LEU A 299 -18.96 -11.03 -15.62
N ARG A 300 -18.48 -11.66 -16.68
CA ARG A 300 -17.79 -12.96 -16.62
C ARG A 300 -16.57 -12.90 -15.71
N TYR A 301 -15.86 -11.76 -15.70
CA TYR A 301 -14.66 -11.55 -14.88
C TYR A 301 -14.95 -11.35 -13.39
N LEU A 302 -16.21 -11.18 -12.99
CA LEU A 302 -16.58 -11.10 -11.57
C LEU A 302 -16.81 -12.47 -10.92
N ASN A 303 -16.85 -13.55 -11.70
CA ASN A 303 -17.12 -14.88 -11.15
C ASN A 303 -15.90 -15.43 -10.42
N PRO A 304 -15.89 -15.50 -9.07
CA PRO A 304 -14.72 -15.90 -8.29
C PRO A 304 -14.34 -17.38 -8.44
N MET A 305 -15.19 -18.17 -9.08
CA MET A 305 -14.93 -19.59 -9.34
C MET A 305 -14.33 -19.84 -10.72
N MET A 306 -14.27 -18.80 -11.56
CA MET A 306 -13.62 -18.87 -12.87
C MET A 306 -12.17 -18.41 -12.71
N VAL A 307 -11.27 -19.34 -12.54
CA VAL A 307 -9.82 -19.09 -12.58
C VAL A 307 -9.32 -19.09 -14.02
N ILE A 308 -8.24 -18.33 -14.29
CA ILE A 308 -7.63 -18.21 -15.63
C ILE A 308 -8.61 -17.54 -16.63
N HIS A 309 -9.20 -16.42 -16.20
CA HIS A 309 -10.14 -15.63 -17.02
C HIS A 309 -9.54 -15.11 -18.34
N ASN A 310 -8.24 -14.91 -18.40
CA ASN A 310 -7.53 -14.45 -19.60
C ASN A 310 -7.64 -15.40 -20.79
N ILE A 311 -7.95 -16.68 -20.57
CA ILE A 311 -8.17 -17.64 -21.68
C ILE A 311 -9.36 -17.18 -22.54
N TYR A 312 -10.37 -16.54 -21.96
CA TYR A 312 -11.49 -15.98 -22.72
C TYR A 312 -11.07 -14.87 -23.69
N GLY A 313 -10.03 -14.12 -23.36
CA GLY A 313 -9.54 -13.06 -24.22
C GLY A 313 -8.92 -13.55 -25.54
N TRP A 314 -8.56 -14.81 -25.63
CA TRP A 314 -7.98 -15.37 -26.85
C TRP A 314 -9.00 -15.50 -27.99
N ASP A 315 -10.28 -15.70 -27.65
CA ASP A 315 -11.38 -15.79 -28.63
C ASP A 315 -12.04 -14.44 -28.92
N GLU A 316 -11.70 -13.39 -28.14
CA GLU A 316 -12.29 -12.07 -28.30
C GLU A 316 -11.54 -11.26 -29.36
N GLY A 317 -12.30 -10.72 -30.32
CA GLY A 317 -11.74 -9.85 -31.33
C GLY A 317 -11.14 -8.56 -30.78
N LYS A 318 -10.30 -7.91 -31.56
CA LYS A 318 -9.70 -6.62 -31.17
C LYS A 318 -10.75 -5.53 -30.98
N VAL A 319 -10.64 -4.76 -29.92
CA VAL A 319 -11.44 -3.55 -29.67
C VAL A 319 -10.65 -2.34 -30.16
N ASN A 320 -11.16 -1.63 -31.16
CA ASN A 320 -10.45 -0.51 -31.80
C ASN A 320 -9.03 -0.88 -32.27
N GLY A 321 -8.83 -2.13 -32.74
CA GLY A 321 -7.52 -2.61 -33.17
C GLY A 321 -6.57 -3.06 -32.08
N LEU A 322 -6.98 -2.97 -30.79
CA LEU A 322 -6.18 -3.35 -29.62
C LEU A 322 -6.69 -4.63 -28.99
N THR A 323 -5.78 -5.42 -28.43
CA THR A 323 -6.11 -6.57 -27.59
C THR A 323 -6.85 -6.08 -26.34
N PRO A 324 -8.05 -6.64 -26.04
CA PRO A 324 -8.91 -6.10 -24.98
C PRO A 324 -8.53 -6.54 -23.56
N ASN A 325 -7.75 -7.62 -23.42
CA ASN A 325 -7.46 -8.23 -22.12
C ASN A 325 -5.97 -8.43 -21.89
N GLY A 326 -5.56 -8.27 -20.65
CA GLY A 326 -4.23 -8.60 -20.16
C GLY A 326 -4.31 -9.46 -18.90
N SER A 327 -3.33 -10.31 -18.66
CA SER A 327 -3.31 -11.20 -17.52
C SER A 327 -2.14 -10.93 -16.58
N GLN A 328 -2.38 -11.24 -15.32
CA GLN A 328 -1.40 -11.24 -14.26
C GLN A 328 -1.64 -12.50 -13.41
N PHE A 329 -0.61 -13.26 -13.16
CA PHE A 329 -0.65 -14.40 -12.25
C PHE A 329 0.43 -14.26 -11.20
N GLY A 330 0.10 -14.56 -9.95
CA GLY A 330 1.04 -14.42 -8.84
C GLY A 330 0.94 -15.54 -7.81
N ILE A 331 2.08 -15.82 -7.17
CA ILE A 331 2.17 -16.71 -6.02
C ILE A 331 2.92 -15.98 -4.92
N GLY A 332 2.36 -15.98 -3.71
CA GLY A 332 3.00 -15.53 -2.48
C GLY A 332 3.28 -16.72 -1.56
N LEU A 333 4.43 -16.67 -0.90
CA LEU A 333 4.82 -17.62 0.15
C LEU A 333 5.25 -16.84 1.39
N GLU A 334 4.81 -17.30 2.55
CA GLU A 334 5.19 -16.76 3.84
C GLU A 334 5.50 -17.89 4.81
N VAL A 335 6.61 -17.77 5.53
CA VAL A 335 7.05 -18.76 6.53
C VAL A 335 7.51 -18.03 7.79
N VAL A 336 6.94 -18.40 8.94
CA VAL A 336 7.28 -17.89 10.27
C VAL A 336 7.87 -19.03 11.12
N PRO A 337 9.15 -19.41 10.90
CA PRO A 337 9.72 -20.62 11.51
C PRO A 337 9.97 -20.47 13.00
N TYR A 338 10.21 -19.25 13.48
CA TYR A 338 10.50 -18.94 14.88
C TYR A 338 9.78 -17.67 15.30
N ARG A 339 9.62 -17.47 16.59
CA ARG A 339 9.05 -16.25 17.18
C ARG A 339 9.76 -15.00 16.63
N GLY A 340 8.97 -14.11 16.04
CA GLY A 340 9.43 -12.85 15.50
C GLY A 340 10.16 -12.93 14.15
N LEU A 341 10.46 -14.11 13.62
CA LEU A 341 11.20 -14.27 12.36
C LEU A 341 10.26 -14.71 11.23
N ARG A 342 10.23 -13.94 10.15
CA ARG A 342 9.45 -14.21 8.94
C ARG A 342 10.34 -14.20 7.71
N PHE A 343 10.14 -15.17 6.84
CA PHE A 343 10.59 -15.17 5.45
C PHE A 343 9.37 -15.04 4.55
N TYR A 344 9.46 -14.23 3.53
CA TYR A 344 8.37 -14.06 2.59
C TYR A 344 8.88 -13.87 1.17
N GLY A 345 8.02 -14.15 0.20
CA GLY A 345 8.31 -13.92 -1.19
C GLY A 345 7.04 -13.81 -2.01
N GLN A 346 7.15 -13.09 -3.12
CA GLN A 346 6.13 -12.99 -4.16
C GLN A 346 6.77 -13.27 -5.50
N PHE A 347 6.08 -13.97 -6.34
CA PHE A 347 6.38 -14.16 -7.76
C PHE A 347 5.20 -13.68 -8.57
N GLU A 348 5.48 -12.96 -9.65
CA GLU A 348 4.49 -12.47 -10.59
C GLU A 348 4.89 -12.80 -12.01
N MET A 349 3.89 -13.07 -12.84
CA MET A 349 4.03 -13.35 -14.25
C MET A 349 2.84 -12.77 -15.01
N ASN A 350 3.12 -11.98 -16.06
CA ASN A 350 2.09 -11.55 -17.01
C ASN A 350 2.13 -12.42 -18.27
N GLN A 351 3.31 -12.83 -18.68
CA GLN A 351 3.52 -13.60 -19.90
C GLN A 351 4.76 -14.50 -19.77
N PHE A 352 4.64 -15.72 -20.27
CA PHE A 352 5.73 -16.68 -20.27
C PHE A 352 5.64 -17.58 -21.48
N GLN A 353 6.74 -17.69 -22.25
CA GLN A 353 6.82 -18.57 -23.40
C GLN A 353 7.36 -19.93 -23.01
N THR A 354 6.52 -20.95 -23.15
CA THR A 354 6.90 -22.33 -22.88
C THR A 354 7.88 -22.88 -23.93
N ALA A 355 8.62 -23.93 -23.57
CA ALA A 355 9.48 -24.63 -24.54
C ALA A 355 8.67 -25.21 -25.72
N TYR A 356 7.42 -25.60 -25.48
CA TYR A 356 6.51 -26.10 -26.51
C TYR A 356 6.17 -25.02 -27.54
N GLU A 357 5.78 -23.81 -27.09
CA GLU A 357 5.45 -22.67 -27.96
C GLU A 357 6.65 -22.25 -28.79
N ARG A 358 7.82 -22.10 -28.17
CA ARG A 358 9.07 -21.77 -28.88
C ARG A 358 9.44 -22.78 -29.96
N LYS A 359 9.13 -24.06 -29.74
CA LYS A 359 9.42 -25.12 -30.70
C LYS A 359 8.41 -25.16 -31.87
N ASN A 360 7.12 -24.98 -31.58
CA ASN A 360 6.06 -25.17 -32.56
C ASN A 360 5.62 -23.88 -33.26
N TYR A 361 5.85 -22.71 -32.61
CA TYR A 361 5.50 -21.39 -33.13
C TYR A 361 6.71 -20.44 -33.01
N PRO A 362 7.85 -20.76 -33.63
CA PRO A 362 9.10 -20.04 -33.40
C PRO A 362 9.06 -18.57 -33.81
N ALA A 363 8.33 -18.21 -34.85
CA ALA A 363 8.25 -16.84 -35.36
C ALA A 363 7.43 -15.95 -34.42
N GLU A 364 6.26 -16.40 -33.98
CA GLU A 364 5.40 -15.67 -33.04
C GLU A 364 6.04 -15.61 -31.68
N SER A 365 6.55 -16.73 -31.17
CA SER A 365 7.17 -16.82 -29.84
C SER A 365 8.42 -15.95 -29.70
N ALA A 366 9.14 -15.68 -30.80
CA ALA A 366 10.34 -14.86 -30.77
C ALA A 366 10.05 -13.39 -30.43
N LEU A 367 8.85 -12.90 -30.73
CA LEU A 367 8.43 -11.52 -30.47
C LEU A 367 7.72 -11.36 -29.12
N ILE A 368 7.41 -12.45 -28.43
CA ILE A 368 6.69 -12.42 -27.16
C ILE A 368 7.70 -12.46 -26.00
N PRO A 369 7.84 -11.38 -25.21
CA PRO A 369 8.77 -11.35 -24.09
C PRO A 369 8.27 -12.19 -22.92
N ASN A 370 9.18 -12.76 -22.15
CA ASN A 370 8.83 -13.22 -20.80
C ASN A 370 8.66 -12.02 -19.88
N SER A 371 7.54 -11.96 -19.15
CA SER A 371 7.19 -10.89 -18.22
C SER A 371 7.12 -11.45 -16.81
N LEU A 372 8.25 -11.43 -16.10
CA LEU A 372 8.43 -12.08 -14.80
C LEU A 372 8.97 -11.10 -13.77
N GLY A 373 8.50 -11.24 -12.53
CA GLY A 373 9.04 -10.53 -11.38
C GLY A 373 9.06 -11.39 -10.13
N GLY A 374 9.93 -11.05 -9.21
CA GLY A 374 10.02 -11.72 -7.92
C GLY A 374 10.55 -10.80 -6.84
N LEU A 375 10.05 -10.96 -5.64
CA LEU A 375 10.64 -10.38 -4.45
C LEU A 375 10.81 -11.45 -3.36
N CYS A 376 11.80 -11.28 -2.52
CA CYS A 376 11.96 -12.08 -1.31
C CYS A 376 12.50 -11.22 -0.18
N GLY A 377 12.05 -11.50 1.02
CA GLY A 377 12.43 -10.72 2.19
C GLY A 377 12.52 -11.55 3.46
N ILE A 378 13.21 -10.95 4.42
CA ILE A 378 13.32 -11.40 5.79
C ILE A 378 12.85 -10.28 6.71
N GLU A 379 12.10 -10.64 7.74
CA GLU A 379 11.66 -9.74 8.78
C GLU A 379 11.95 -10.36 10.14
N TYR A 380 12.46 -9.54 11.06
CA TYR A 380 12.61 -9.90 12.45
C TYR A 380 11.97 -8.83 13.33
N ALA A 381 11.11 -9.27 14.24
CA ALA A 381 10.38 -8.40 15.16
C ALA A 381 10.55 -8.87 16.60
N HIS A 382 10.94 -7.95 17.48
CA HIS A 382 11.19 -8.22 18.89
C HIS A 382 10.46 -7.21 19.79
N SER A 383 9.89 -7.69 20.89
CA SER A 383 9.22 -6.85 21.87
C SER A 383 10.16 -6.44 23.00
N PHE A 384 10.12 -5.15 23.35
CA PHE A 384 10.69 -4.59 24.56
C PHE A 384 9.56 -4.04 25.45
N PRO A 385 9.78 -3.79 26.74
CA PRO A 385 8.72 -3.31 27.63
C PRO A 385 7.96 -2.07 27.15
N ALA A 386 8.65 -1.13 26.48
CA ALA A 386 8.08 0.15 26.03
C ALA A 386 7.77 0.20 24.53
N CYS A 387 8.40 -0.62 23.71
CA CYS A 387 8.32 -0.56 22.25
C CYS A 387 8.59 -1.92 21.61
N THR A 388 8.40 -1.98 20.31
CA THR A 388 8.85 -3.10 19.47
C THR A 388 9.98 -2.64 18.57
N LEU A 389 10.92 -3.53 18.29
CA LEU A 389 11.97 -3.35 17.29
C LEU A 389 11.64 -4.24 16.11
N THR A 390 11.66 -3.68 14.91
CA THR A 390 11.51 -4.43 13.66
C THR A 390 12.71 -4.20 12.77
N PHE A 391 13.19 -5.26 12.16
CA PHE A 391 14.17 -5.23 11.09
C PHE A 391 13.59 -5.96 9.87
N GLN A 392 13.64 -5.33 8.72
CA GLN A 392 13.21 -5.93 7.45
C GLN A 392 14.30 -5.72 6.40
N SER A 393 14.48 -6.71 5.54
CA SER A 393 15.34 -6.61 4.37
C SER A 393 14.70 -7.34 3.21
N GLU A 394 14.65 -6.71 2.03
CA GLU A 394 13.94 -7.20 0.87
C GLU A 394 14.75 -7.00 -0.41
N PHE A 395 14.77 -8.01 -1.24
CA PHE A 395 15.29 -7.97 -2.60
C PHE A 395 14.13 -8.07 -3.60
N LEU A 396 14.14 -7.22 -4.62
CA LEU A 396 13.17 -7.16 -5.71
C LEU A 396 13.90 -7.31 -7.06
N TYR A 397 13.33 -8.09 -7.94
CA TYR A 397 13.67 -8.20 -9.35
C TYR A 397 12.42 -8.09 -10.21
N ALA A 398 12.41 -7.18 -11.17
CA ALA A 398 11.37 -7.04 -12.19
C ALA A 398 12.04 -6.99 -13.56
N ASN A 399 11.66 -7.88 -14.45
CA ASN A 399 12.23 -7.89 -15.78
C ASN A 399 11.73 -6.70 -16.63
N PRO A 400 12.32 -6.42 -17.82
CA PRO A 400 11.99 -5.23 -18.59
C PRO A 400 10.53 -5.15 -19.05
N TRP A 401 9.85 -6.27 -19.13
CA TRP A 401 8.48 -6.38 -19.65
C TRP A 401 7.42 -6.65 -18.59
N LEU A 402 7.80 -6.78 -17.31
CA LEU A 402 6.83 -6.99 -16.23
C LEU A 402 5.81 -5.84 -16.22
N ASN A 403 4.52 -6.18 -16.20
CA ASN A 403 3.40 -5.23 -16.22
C ASN A 403 3.23 -4.41 -17.51
N ILE A 404 4.11 -4.60 -18.49
CA ILE A 404 3.99 -4.09 -19.84
C ILE A 404 3.39 -5.19 -20.71
N LEU A 405 2.18 -4.95 -21.19
CA LEU A 405 1.45 -5.85 -22.07
C LEU A 405 1.42 -5.29 -23.50
N GLU A 406 0.84 -6.01 -24.45
CA GLU A 406 0.81 -5.67 -25.88
C GLU A 406 0.44 -4.21 -26.15
N ASN A 407 -0.40 -3.63 -25.31
CA ASN A 407 -0.74 -2.21 -25.39
C ASN A 407 -0.92 -1.56 -24.02
N LYS A 408 -0.85 -0.22 -23.98
CA LYS A 408 -0.94 0.57 -22.75
C LYS A 408 -2.32 0.47 -22.07
N LYS A 409 -3.38 0.13 -22.82
CA LYS A 409 -4.74 0.06 -22.26
C LYS A 409 -4.96 -1.14 -21.36
N ILE A 410 -4.18 -2.19 -21.55
CA ILE A 410 -4.23 -3.39 -20.71
C ILE A 410 -3.01 -3.56 -19.81
N SER A 411 -2.01 -2.70 -19.91
CA SER A 411 -0.85 -2.69 -19.00
C SER A 411 -1.27 -2.28 -17.60
N LEU A 412 -0.58 -2.81 -16.57
CA LEU A 412 -0.92 -2.63 -15.15
C LEU A 412 -0.48 -1.27 -14.62
N LEU A 413 -1.10 -0.23 -15.14
CA LEU A 413 -0.83 1.16 -14.75
C LEU A 413 -2.14 1.92 -14.47
N ASP A 414 -2.06 2.85 -13.54
CA ASP A 414 -3.07 3.87 -13.29
C ASP A 414 -2.65 5.18 -13.96
N LYS A 415 -3.55 5.75 -14.76
CA LYS A 415 -3.34 7.03 -15.43
C LYS A 415 -4.18 8.09 -14.75
N HIS A 416 -3.51 9.08 -14.22
CA HIS A 416 -4.15 10.16 -13.50
C HIS A 416 -4.01 11.48 -14.27
N THR A 417 -5.13 12.19 -14.37
CA THR A 417 -5.21 13.48 -15.07
C THR A 417 -5.62 14.56 -14.08
N GLU A 418 -4.74 15.49 -13.77
CA GLU A 418 -5.01 16.62 -12.90
C GLU A 418 -5.15 17.91 -13.74
N LYS A 419 -6.30 18.58 -13.63
CA LYS A 419 -6.51 19.88 -14.28
C LYS A 419 -6.18 21.01 -13.31
N VAL A 420 -5.00 21.57 -13.45
CA VAL A 420 -4.56 22.70 -12.59
C VAL A 420 -5.22 24.01 -12.99
N LYS A 421 -5.63 24.17 -14.26
CA LYS A 421 -6.36 25.34 -14.76
C LYS A 421 -7.32 24.98 -15.90
N PRO A 422 -8.47 25.67 -16.03
CA PRO A 422 -9.43 25.41 -17.12
C PRO A 422 -8.87 25.60 -18.54
N GLN A 423 -7.77 26.33 -18.68
CA GLN A 423 -7.18 26.71 -19.97
C GLN A 423 -5.86 25.99 -20.31
N ASN A 424 -5.31 25.18 -19.40
CA ASN A 424 -4.08 24.45 -19.64
C ASN A 424 -4.39 23.01 -20.08
N THR A 425 -3.51 22.45 -20.89
CA THR A 425 -3.48 20.99 -21.10
C THR A 425 -3.42 20.30 -19.74
N PRO A 426 -4.24 19.27 -19.51
CA PRO A 426 -4.18 18.53 -18.26
C PRO A 426 -2.77 17.95 -18.08
N ASP A 427 -2.21 18.12 -16.90
CA ASP A 427 -1.00 17.41 -16.53
C ASP A 427 -1.38 15.96 -16.23
N GLU A 428 -0.83 15.05 -17.02
CA GLU A 428 -1.07 13.62 -16.88
C GLU A 428 0.17 12.93 -16.33
N TYR A 429 -0.01 11.97 -15.47
CA TYR A 429 1.03 11.01 -15.10
C TYR A 429 0.43 9.61 -15.00
N ALA A 430 1.28 8.61 -15.16
CA ALA A 430 0.89 7.23 -15.03
C ALA A 430 1.83 6.52 -14.04
N ALA A 431 1.26 5.75 -13.14
CA ALA A 431 1.98 5.02 -12.11
C ALA A 431 1.64 3.52 -12.18
N TRP A 432 2.58 2.67 -11.80
CA TRP A 432 2.35 1.23 -11.76
C TRP A 432 1.45 0.87 -10.59
N LEU A 433 0.44 0.04 -10.83
CA LEU A 433 -0.50 -0.44 -9.80
C LEU A 433 0.13 -1.46 -8.85
N THR A 434 1.19 -2.10 -9.28
CA THR A 434 1.93 -3.14 -8.56
C THR A 434 3.17 -2.51 -7.93
N ASN A 435 4.35 -3.15 -8.06
CA ASN A 435 5.60 -2.51 -7.64
C ASN A 435 5.70 -1.07 -8.19
N PRO A 436 5.75 -0.06 -7.31
CA PRO A 436 5.68 1.35 -7.72
C PRO A 436 6.88 1.82 -8.55
N ILE A 437 8.01 1.13 -8.46
CA ILE A 437 9.21 1.45 -9.22
C ILE A 437 9.04 1.00 -10.68
N GLY A 438 8.23 -0.05 -10.90
CA GLY A 438 7.88 -0.57 -12.21
C GLY A 438 8.83 -1.64 -12.73
N PRO A 439 8.73 -1.96 -14.03
CA PRO A 439 9.55 -2.96 -14.71
C PRO A 439 11.02 -2.53 -14.80
N ASP A 440 11.84 -3.47 -15.26
CA ASP A 440 13.27 -3.25 -15.52
C ASP A 440 14.05 -2.79 -14.28
N THR A 441 13.78 -3.43 -13.16
CA THR A 441 14.22 -2.97 -11.84
C THR A 441 14.88 -4.08 -11.04
N ILE A 442 15.99 -3.74 -10.37
CA ILE A 442 16.56 -4.49 -9.27
C ILE A 442 16.60 -3.56 -8.05
N ALA A 443 16.06 -3.98 -6.91
CA ALA A 443 16.11 -3.19 -5.69
C ALA A 443 16.51 -4.05 -4.50
N PHE A 444 17.25 -3.43 -3.58
CA PHE A 444 17.53 -3.95 -2.26
C PHE A 444 17.15 -2.88 -1.24
N THR A 445 16.28 -3.22 -0.31
CA THR A 445 15.80 -2.30 0.72
C THR A 445 15.96 -2.93 2.09
N SER A 446 16.51 -2.18 3.04
CA SER A 446 16.58 -2.57 4.45
C SER A 446 15.97 -1.46 5.30
N LYS A 447 15.16 -1.85 6.28
CA LYS A 447 14.50 -0.95 7.23
C LYS A 447 14.66 -1.47 8.65
N ILE A 448 15.01 -0.57 9.56
CA ILE A 448 14.95 -0.79 10.99
C ILE A 448 13.95 0.19 11.58
N GLY A 449 13.07 -0.27 12.45
CA GLY A 449 12.04 0.55 13.06
C GLY A 449 11.86 0.26 14.54
N VAL A 450 11.53 1.29 15.30
CA VAL A 450 11.05 1.20 16.67
C VAL A 450 9.64 1.76 16.68
N ASP A 451 8.68 1.01 17.23
CA ASP A 451 7.26 1.39 17.18
C ASP A 451 6.54 1.00 18.49
N SER A 452 5.73 1.89 18.99
CA SER A 452 4.72 1.61 20.01
C SER A 452 3.34 1.39 19.41
N PHE A 453 3.24 1.44 18.07
CA PHE A 453 2.10 1.35 17.17
C PHE A 453 1.06 2.47 17.28
N PHE A 454 0.69 2.88 18.51
CA PHE A 454 -0.38 3.86 18.71
C PHE A 454 0.13 5.21 19.24
N ARG A 455 1.35 5.31 19.73
CA ARG A 455 1.85 6.51 20.36
C ARG A 455 3.04 7.13 19.66
N TYR A 456 4.12 6.36 19.46
CA TYR A 456 5.34 6.86 18.83
C TYR A 456 5.97 5.80 17.95
N GLY A 457 6.73 6.25 16.99
CA GLY A 457 7.51 5.39 16.12
C GLY A 457 8.61 6.15 15.42
N ALA A 458 9.69 5.44 15.10
CA ALA A 458 10.78 5.96 14.28
C ALA A 458 11.33 4.85 13.39
N SER A 459 11.77 5.20 12.19
CA SER A 459 12.41 4.24 11.29
C SER A 459 13.55 4.87 10.50
N LEU A 460 14.52 4.02 10.18
CA LEU A 460 15.63 4.27 9.27
C LEU A 460 15.52 3.27 8.14
N GLN A 461 15.50 3.75 6.90
CA GLN A 461 15.45 2.89 5.71
C GLN A 461 16.56 3.27 4.74
N TYR A 462 17.21 2.26 4.18
CA TYR A 462 18.13 2.38 3.06
C TYR A 462 17.60 1.57 1.88
N ARG A 463 17.60 2.17 0.69
CA ARG A 463 17.27 1.50 -0.57
C ARG A 463 18.37 1.72 -1.59
N PHE A 464 18.84 0.64 -2.19
CA PHE A 464 19.63 0.64 -3.42
C PHE A 464 18.77 0.16 -4.57
N LEU A 465 18.73 0.93 -5.64
CA LEU A 465 17.92 0.67 -6.82
C LEU A 465 18.77 0.74 -8.08
N VAL A 466 18.57 -0.21 -8.98
CA VAL A 466 19.06 -0.18 -10.36
C VAL A 466 17.86 -0.24 -11.27
N GLN A 467 17.68 0.74 -12.17
CA GLN A 467 16.57 0.81 -13.11
C GLN A 467 17.09 0.93 -14.55
N GLY A 468 16.67 0.03 -15.40
CA GLY A 468 16.92 0.08 -16.84
C GLY A 468 16.06 1.12 -17.55
N GLU A 469 16.16 1.20 -18.87
CA GLU A 469 15.50 2.22 -19.68
C GLU A 469 14.11 1.81 -20.17
N ASN A 470 13.77 0.51 -20.19
CA ASN A 470 12.56 0.03 -20.87
C ASN A 470 11.28 0.61 -20.26
N GLY A 471 11.20 0.71 -18.92
CA GLY A 471 10.05 1.32 -18.25
C GLY A 471 9.85 2.81 -18.59
N GLU A 472 10.95 3.58 -18.71
CA GLU A 472 10.89 4.99 -19.13
C GLU A 472 10.52 5.13 -20.60
N LYS A 473 11.07 4.27 -21.48
CA LYS A 473 10.74 4.23 -22.93
C LYS A 473 9.26 3.94 -23.13
N PHE A 474 8.66 3.05 -22.32
CA PHE A 474 7.24 2.78 -22.36
C PHE A 474 6.40 4.04 -22.14
N PHE A 475 6.71 4.86 -21.13
CA PHE A 475 5.99 6.11 -20.88
C PHE A 475 6.27 7.16 -21.94
N ALA A 476 7.50 7.23 -22.45
CA ALA A 476 7.90 8.22 -23.47
C ALA A 476 7.37 7.89 -24.88
N SER A 477 6.96 6.65 -25.15
CA SER A 477 6.46 6.24 -26.46
C SER A 477 5.13 6.92 -26.78
N SER A 478 4.95 7.31 -28.05
CA SER A 478 3.67 7.81 -28.57
C SER A 478 2.77 6.63 -28.96
N GLY A 479 1.45 6.79 -28.79
CA GLY A 479 0.47 5.76 -29.15
C GLY A 479 0.22 4.72 -28.06
N ASP A 480 -0.73 3.83 -28.33
CA ASP A 480 -1.19 2.83 -27.38
C ASP A 480 -0.41 1.52 -27.43
N ILE A 481 0.21 1.19 -28.57
CA ILE A 481 0.97 -0.06 -28.75
C ILE A 481 2.42 0.17 -28.31
N TYR A 482 2.89 -0.68 -27.39
CA TYR A 482 4.29 -0.77 -26.98
C TYR A 482 4.63 -2.22 -26.72
N TYR A 483 5.27 -2.85 -27.70
CA TYR A 483 5.58 -4.28 -27.67
C TYR A 483 6.82 -4.55 -28.52
N PRO A 484 7.60 -5.61 -28.27
CA PRO A 484 8.77 -5.93 -29.10
C PRO A 484 8.43 -6.09 -30.57
N THR A 485 9.21 -5.49 -31.43
CA THR A 485 9.13 -5.61 -32.89
C THR A 485 10.20 -6.55 -33.43
N THR A 486 11.20 -6.86 -32.63
CA THR A 486 12.29 -7.78 -32.94
C THR A 486 12.54 -8.78 -31.81
N PRO A 487 13.11 -9.97 -32.11
CA PRO A 487 13.50 -10.93 -31.08
C PRO A 487 14.52 -10.38 -30.08
N ASP A 488 15.39 -9.48 -30.50
CA ASP A 488 16.38 -8.85 -29.62
C ASP A 488 15.69 -7.94 -28.58
N GLU A 489 14.68 -7.17 -29.01
CA GLU A 489 13.85 -6.37 -28.07
C GLU A 489 13.08 -7.25 -27.08
N ALA A 490 12.52 -8.38 -27.54
CA ALA A 490 11.82 -9.32 -26.67
C ALA A 490 12.73 -9.99 -25.64
N SER A 491 14.03 -10.10 -25.92
CA SER A 491 15.01 -10.79 -25.10
C SER A 491 15.89 -9.89 -24.22
N ILE A 492 15.61 -8.58 -24.18
CA ILE A 492 16.34 -7.64 -23.32
C ILE A 492 16.30 -8.07 -21.85
N LYS A 493 17.39 -7.79 -21.13
CA LYS A 493 17.54 -8.18 -19.72
C LYS A 493 17.62 -6.96 -18.82
N THR A 494 17.20 -7.13 -17.57
CA THR A 494 17.36 -6.13 -16.52
C THR A 494 18.81 -6.07 -16.00
N PRO A 495 19.42 -4.88 -15.87
CA PRO A 495 18.89 -3.58 -16.32
C PRO A 495 19.14 -3.36 -17.82
N SER A 496 18.13 -2.89 -18.57
CA SER A 496 18.28 -2.61 -19.99
C SER A 496 18.95 -1.26 -20.26
N GLY A 497 19.64 -1.15 -21.40
CA GLY A 497 20.23 0.09 -21.88
C GLY A 497 21.30 0.67 -20.93
N ASN A 498 21.24 1.99 -20.70
CA ASN A 498 22.13 2.69 -19.76
C ASN A 498 21.41 2.86 -18.40
N PRO A 499 21.76 2.06 -17.38
CA PRO A 499 20.99 2.01 -16.15
C PRO A 499 21.14 3.25 -15.28
N LEU A 500 20.11 3.51 -14.50
CA LEU A 500 20.07 4.48 -13.41
C LEU A 500 20.34 3.74 -12.10
N PHE A 501 21.27 4.24 -11.30
CA PHE A 501 21.53 3.76 -9.95
C PHE A 501 21.06 4.81 -8.96
N VAL A 502 20.30 4.40 -7.94
CA VAL A 502 19.78 5.30 -6.92
C VAL A 502 20.04 4.74 -5.53
N HIS A 503 20.69 5.53 -4.70
CA HIS A 503 20.85 5.26 -3.27
C HIS A 503 19.95 6.21 -2.50
N THR A 504 18.98 5.68 -1.76
CA THR A 504 18.05 6.46 -0.95
C THR A 504 18.23 6.11 0.52
N LEU A 505 18.43 7.12 1.36
CA LEU A 505 18.42 7.00 2.81
C LEU A 505 17.27 7.86 3.33
N SER A 506 16.35 7.25 4.09
CA SER A 506 15.23 7.95 4.71
C SER A 506 15.16 7.68 6.20
N ILE A 507 14.79 8.70 6.95
CA ILE A 507 14.55 8.68 8.39
C ILE A 507 13.21 9.35 8.61
N GLU A 508 12.31 8.70 9.32
CA GLU A 508 11.00 9.26 9.68
C GLU A 508 10.64 8.90 11.12
N GLY A 509 9.86 9.76 11.75
CA GLY A 509 9.38 9.50 13.11
C GLY A 509 8.14 10.32 13.44
N PHE A 510 7.40 9.83 14.43
CA PHE A 510 6.24 10.50 15.01
C PHE A 510 6.15 10.24 16.51
N ASP A 511 5.51 11.17 17.24
CA ASP A 511 5.19 11.02 18.64
C ASP A 511 3.87 11.75 18.97
N GLU A 512 2.93 11.06 19.61
CA GLU A 512 1.76 11.66 20.22
C GLU A 512 2.16 12.30 21.56
N VAL A 513 2.65 13.52 21.47
CA VAL A 513 3.19 14.28 22.63
C VAL A 513 2.12 14.68 23.65
N TYR A 514 0.87 14.75 23.18
CA TYR A 514 -0.31 14.98 24.00
C TYR A 514 -1.50 14.25 23.39
N LYS A 515 -2.52 13.95 24.16
CA LYS A 515 -3.73 13.27 23.67
C LYS A 515 -4.25 13.92 22.38
N ASN A 516 -4.31 13.16 21.32
CA ASN A 516 -4.72 13.59 19.97
C ASN A 516 -3.80 14.60 19.27
N LEU A 517 -2.64 14.94 19.85
CA LEU A 517 -1.65 15.85 19.25
C LEU A 517 -0.39 15.07 18.88
N THR A 518 -0.16 14.88 17.60
CA THR A 518 0.99 14.14 17.07
C THR A 518 1.97 15.07 16.38
N LEU A 519 3.24 14.94 16.68
CA LEU A 519 4.34 15.54 15.92
C LEU A 519 4.90 14.51 14.96
N ARG A 520 5.21 14.94 13.73
CA ARG A 520 5.90 14.10 12.73
C ARG A 520 7.05 14.85 12.11
N ALA A 521 8.11 14.11 11.79
CA ALA A 521 9.22 14.63 11.02
C ALA A 521 9.84 13.53 10.16
N GLY A 522 10.39 13.93 9.01
CA GLY A 522 11.10 13.02 8.14
C GLY A 522 12.15 13.73 7.29
N PHE A 523 13.14 12.94 6.89
CA PHE A 523 14.21 13.37 6.02
C PHE A 523 14.57 12.22 5.08
N GLU A 524 14.70 12.55 3.80
CA GLU A 524 15.15 11.62 2.77
C GLU A 524 16.19 12.29 1.89
N VAL A 525 17.22 11.53 1.51
CA VAL A 525 18.20 11.91 0.51
C VAL A 525 18.35 10.79 -0.50
N SER A 526 18.24 11.13 -1.78
CA SER A 526 18.44 10.22 -2.90
C SER A 526 19.60 10.69 -3.76
N VAL A 527 20.59 9.83 -3.98
CA VAL A 527 21.77 10.08 -4.83
C VAL A 527 21.63 9.23 -6.09
N PHE A 528 21.60 9.90 -7.23
CA PHE A 528 21.43 9.31 -8.56
C PHE A 528 22.78 9.28 -9.27
N THR A 529 23.11 8.14 -9.87
CA THR A 529 24.30 7.94 -10.71
C THR A 529 23.95 7.12 -11.96
N GLY A 530 24.88 6.94 -12.88
CA GLY A 530 24.64 6.30 -14.17
C GLY A 530 24.12 7.33 -15.20
N ARG A 531 22.97 7.06 -15.84
CA ARG A 531 22.39 7.93 -16.88
C ARG A 531 21.96 9.32 -16.39
N LYS A 532 21.76 9.51 -15.10
CA LYS A 532 21.55 10.82 -14.46
C LYS A 532 22.47 10.96 -13.28
N LYS A 533 23.07 12.14 -13.09
CA LYS A 533 23.90 12.47 -11.93
C LYS A 533 23.27 13.64 -11.20
N GLN A 534 22.62 13.38 -10.07
CA GLN A 534 21.92 14.40 -9.27
C GLN A 534 21.75 13.91 -7.83
N THR A 535 21.46 14.84 -6.95
CA THR A 535 21.02 14.55 -5.58
C THR A 535 19.68 15.24 -5.35
N ALA A 536 18.76 14.53 -4.72
CA ALA A 536 17.45 15.04 -4.36
C ALA A 536 17.25 14.91 -2.85
N PHE A 537 16.55 15.88 -2.28
CA PHE A 537 16.21 15.93 -0.86
C PHE A 537 14.70 16.08 -0.69
N HIS A 538 14.18 15.39 0.32
CA HIS A 538 12.84 15.63 0.84
C HIS A 538 12.92 15.71 2.36
N THR A 539 12.30 16.71 2.95
CA THR A 539 12.20 16.84 4.40
C THR A 539 10.87 17.49 4.76
N TYR A 540 10.33 17.07 5.88
CA TYR A 540 9.11 17.65 6.43
C TYR A 540 9.14 17.64 7.94
N ALA A 541 8.38 18.56 8.53
CA ALA A 541 8.00 18.55 9.92
C ALA A 541 6.56 19.04 10.03
N GLY A 542 5.76 18.40 10.89
CA GLY A 542 4.35 18.72 10.99
C GLY A 542 3.74 18.39 12.33
N ILE A 543 2.56 18.97 12.51
CA ILE A 543 1.72 18.79 13.69
C ILE A 543 0.36 18.32 13.20
N GLU A 544 -0.16 17.26 13.82
CA GLU A 544 -1.51 16.73 13.59
C GLU A 544 -2.33 16.82 14.87
N TYR A 545 -3.55 17.28 14.74
CA TYR A 545 -4.49 17.34 15.86
C TYR A 545 -5.84 16.74 15.46
N LYS A 546 -6.35 15.81 16.29
CA LYS A 546 -7.64 15.15 16.08
C LYS A 546 -8.64 15.59 17.14
N ILE A 547 -9.77 16.16 16.68
CA ILE A 547 -10.93 16.46 17.52
C ILE A 547 -11.84 15.23 17.49
N ARG A 548 -12.06 14.65 18.64
CA ARG A 548 -12.98 13.51 18.83
C ARG A 548 -14.17 13.93 19.67
#